data_7ba8cc939d6db6c2684781e88824e0ca
#
_entry.id   7ba8cc939d6db6c2684781e88824e0ca
#
_cell.length_a   1.000
_cell.length_b   1.000
_cell.length_c   1.000
_cell.angle_alpha   90.00
_cell.angle_beta   90.00
_cell.angle_gamma   90.00
#
_symmetry.space_group_name_H-M   'P 1'
#
loop_
_entity.id
_entity.type
_entity.pdbx_description
1 polymer ?
#
loop_
_entity_poly.entity_id
_entity_poly.type
_entity_poly.pdbx_seq_one_letter_code
_entity_poly.pdbx_strand_id
1 'polypeptide(L)'
;MDWFPLYNSLRIAGISTFLTFFTGICAAYYISKTSKLTKGVLDCLLTLPMVLPPTVVGFFLLKTIGPLGPIGSVVLELFGFRLTMTWYSAIFATAIVTFPLMYRTVRGAFDGFDHNLTYSAQTLGLSNTYIFWHIMVPNCKDGILAATVLAFARALGEYGATTMVTGYIPGRLPSPPPSTSSGARATTRRPTNG
;
A
#
# COMPACT_ATOMS: atom_id res chain seq x y z
N MET A 1 17.52 22.77 7.28
CA MET A 1 16.84 21.71 6.47
C MET A 1 16.01 20.88 7.43
N ASP A 2 14.70 20.87 7.26
CA ASP A 2 13.81 20.10 8.13
C ASP A 2 13.82 18.64 7.68
N TRP A 3 14.45 17.78 8.47
CA TRP A 3 14.51 16.33 8.23
C TRP A 3 13.19 15.63 8.57
N PHE A 4 12.25 16.35 9.15
CA PHE A 4 10.95 15.83 9.59
C PHE A 4 10.13 15.14 8.47
N PRO A 5 10.00 15.71 7.24
CA PRO A 5 9.25 15.06 6.17
C PRO A 5 9.89 13.74 5.73
N LEU A 6 11.22 13.70 5.67
CA LEU A 6 11.95 12.50 5.27
C LEU A 6 11.77 11.37 6.30
N TYR A 7 11.92 11.69 7.58
CA TYR A 7 11.75 10.73 8.67
C TYR A 7 10.31 10.18 8.70
N ASN A 8 9.32 11.05 8.52
CA ASN A 8 7.92 10.65 8.51
C ASN A 8 7.59 9.74 7.31
N SER A 9 8.09 10.07 6.11
CA SER A 9 7.94 9.24 4.91
C SER A 9 8.60 7.88 5.09
N LEU A 10 9.80 7.82 5.65
CA LEU A 10 10.53 6.58 5.91
C LEU A 10 9.77 5.69 6.91
N ARG A 11 9.21 6.29 7.96
CA ARG A 11 8.41 5.60 8.97
C ARG A 11 7.12 5.02 8.37
N ILE A 12 6.39 5.82 7.59
CA ILE A 12 5.15 5.37 6.93
C ILE A 12 5.48 4.25 5.93
N ALA A 13 6.49 4.44 5.08
CA ALA A 13 6.91 3.43 4.11
C ALA A 13 7.35 2.13 4.79
N GLY A 14 8.13 2.21 5.88
CA GLY A 14 8.58 1.04 6.63
C GLY A 14 7.42 0.23 7.21
N ILE A 15 6.49 0.89 7.91
CA ILE A 15 5.33 0.23 8.52
C ILE A 15 4.40 -0.34 7.44
N SER A 16 4.14 0.42 6.36
CA SER A 16 3.31 -0.04 5.24
C SER A 16 3.92 -1.25 4.54
N THR A 17 5.23 -1.25 4.31
CA THR A 17 5.95 -2.37 3.70
C THR A 17 5.91 -3.61 4.60
N PHE A 18 6.09 -3.44 5.91
CA PHE A 18 5.98 -4.54 6.86
C PHE A 18 4.58 -5.17 6.83
N LEU A 19 3.54 -4.35 6.79
CA LEU A 19 2.16 -4.82 6.72
C LEU A 19 1.87 -5.53 5.38
N THR A 20 2.31 -4.96 4.26
CA THR A 20 2.14 -5.56 2.93
C THR A 20 2.99 -6.80 2.73
N PHE A 21 4.12 -6.93 3.40
CA PHE A 21 4.96 -8.13 3.39
C PHE A 21 4.17 -9.36 3.87
N PHE A 22 3.60 -9.31 5.07
CA PHE A 22 2.86 -10.44 5.61
C PHE A 22 1.56 -10.69 4.84
N THR A 23 0.79 -9.65 4.57
CA THR A 23 -0.48 -9.80 3.85
C THR A 23 -0.27 -10.24 2.40
N GLY A 24 0.78 -9.77 1.72
CA GLY A 24 1.13 -10.14 0.35
C GLY A 24 1.59 -11.59 0.23
N ILE A 25 2.45 -12.07 1.15
CA ILE A 25 2.88 -13.47 1.19
C ILE A 25 1.70 -14.39 1.48
N CYS A 26 0.88 -14.07 2.48
CA CYS A 26 -0.32 -14.84 2.80
C CYS A 26 -1.29 -14.89 1.62
N ALA A 27 -1.58 -13.76 0.99
CA ALA A 27 -2.46 -13.70 -0.17
C ALA A 27 -1.90 -14.52 -1.35
N ALA A 28 -0.61 -14.38 -1.66
CA ALA A 28 0.04 -15.15 -2.71
C ALA A 28 -0.06 -16.66 -2.47
N TYR A 29 0.14 -17.11 -1.24
CA TYR A 29 0.03 -18.51 -0.86
C TYR A 29 -1.40 -19.05 -0.97
N TYR A 30 -2.38 -18.37 -0.39
CA TYR A 30 -3.76 -18.82 -0.41
C TYR A 30 -4.34 -18.84 -1.83
N ILE A 31 -4.05 -17.80 -2.63
CA ILE A 31 -4.55 -17.71 -4.00
C ILE A 31 -3.87 -18.72 -4.91
N SER A 32 -2.59 -19.07 -4.68
CA SER A 32 -1.92 -20.13 -5.46
C SER A 32 -2.60 -21.49 -5.33
N LYS A 33 -3.27 -21.77 -4.21
CA LYS A 33 -4.00 -23.02 -3.94
C LYS A 33 -5.43 -23.05 -4.48
N THR A 34 -5.94 -21.92 -4.96
CA THR A 34 -7.32 -21.78 -5.41
C THR A 34 -7.47 -22.27 -6.86
N SER A 35 -8.70 -22.60 -7.29
CA SER A 35 -9.00 -23.06 -8.65
C SER A 35 -8.60 -22.02 -9.71
N LYS A 36 -8.26 -22.47 -10.91
CA LYS A 36 -7.72 -21.61 -12.00
C LYS A 36 -8.61 -20.39 -12.31
N LEU A 37 -9.93 -20.58 -12.33
CA LEU A 37 -10.87 -19.50 -12.62
C LEU A 37 -10.93 -18.45 -11.50
N THR A 38 -11.10 -18.91 -10.26
CA THR A 38 -11.12 -18.03 -9.07
C THR A 38 -9.79 -17.31 -8.88
N LYS A 39 -8.68 -18.00 -9.17
CA LYS A 39 -7.32 -17.45 -9.17
C LYS A 39 -7.22 -16.26 -10.11
N GLY A 40 -7.68 -16.39 -11.37
CA GLY A 40 -7.65 -15.31 -12.36
C GLY A 40 -8.51 -14.11 -11.95
N VAL A 41 -9.70 -14.34 -11.41
CA VAL A 41 -10.59 -13.26 -10.94
C VAL A 41 -9.98 -12.52 -9.75
N LEU A 42 -9.44 -13.25 -8.76
CA LEU A 42 -8.78 -12.64 -7.60
C LEU A 42 -7.54 -11.86 -7.99
N ASP A 43 -6.74 -12.39 -8.92
CA ASP A 43 -5.58 -11.68 -9.45
C ASP A 43 -5.95 -10.35 -10.11
N CYS A 44 -6.99 -10.37 -10.95
CA CYS A 44 -7.49 -9.17 -11.59
C CYS A 44 -7.95 -8.15 -10.55
N LEU A 45 -8.74 -8.59 -9.57
CA LEU A 45 -9.29 -7.72 -8.52
C LEU A 45 -8.19 -7.11 -7.64
N LEU A 46 -7.23 -7.93 -7.19
CA LEU A 46 -6.15 -7.48 -6.32
C LEU A 46 -5.13 -6.59 -7.04
N THR A 47 -5.00 -6.72 -8.36
CA THR A 47 -4.08 -5.89 -9.14
C THR A 47 -4.73 -4.61 -9.69
N LEU A 48 -6.03 -4.49 -9.58
CA LEU A 48 -6.79 -3.32 -10.05
C LEU A 48 -6.27 -1.99 -9.47
N PRO A 49 -5.93 -1.86 -8.17
CA PRO A 49 -5.36 -0.63 -7.64
C PRO A 49 -4.03 -0.21 -8.28
N MET A 50 -3.28 -1.14 -8.85
CA MET A 50 -2.01 -0.84 -9.52
C MET A 50 -2.20 -0.17 -10.89
N VAL A 51 -3.31 -0.47 -11.56
CA VAL A 51 -3.64 0.08 -12.89
C VAL A 51 -4.26 1.47 -12.77
N LEU A 52 -4.97 1.73 -11.67
CA LEU A 52 -5.60 3.02 -11.42
C LEU A 52 -4.55 4.07 -10.99
N PRO A 53 -4.71 5.34 -11.39
CA PRO A 53 -3.91 6.42 -10.85
C PRO A 53 -4.03 6.46 -9.31
N PRO A 54 -2.93 6.69 -8.57
CA PRO A 54 -2.94 6.71 -7.10
C PRO A 54 -3.97 7.67 -6.49
N THR A 55 -4.20 8.81 -7.16
CA THR A 55 -5.22 9.79 -6.75
C THR A 55 -6.64 9.23 -6.81
N VAL A 56 -6.93 8.42 -7.84
CA VAL A 56 -8.24 7.75 -7.97
C VAL A 56 -8.41 6.70 -6.87
N VAL A 57 -7.38 5.93 -6.59
CA VAL A 57 -7.39 4.97 -5.46
C VAL A 57 -7.61 5.71 -4.15
N GLY A 58 -6.89 6.82 -3.92
CA GLY A 58 -7.06 7.68 -2.75
C GLY A 58 -8.47 8.23 -2.60
N PHE A 59 -9.08 8.67 -3.72
CA PHE A 59 -10.48 9.13 -3.73
C PHE A 59 -11.47 8.01 -3.34
N PHE A 60 -11.32 6.81 -3.91
CA PHE A 60 -12.16 5.67 -3.53
C PHE A 60 -11.98 5.29 -2.06
N LEU A 61 -10.74 5.31 -1.56
CA LEU A 61 -10.46 5.08 -0.15
C LEU A 61 -11.13 6.14 0.73
N LEU A 62 -11.01 7.42 0.38
CA LEU A 62 -11.65 8.51 1.10
C LEU A 62 -13.17 8.34 1.11
N LYS A 63 -13.77 7.98 -0.03
CA LYS A 63 -15.22 7.76 -0.15
C LYS A 63 -15.69 6.55 0.69
N THR A 64 -14.85 5.51 0.82
CA THR A 64 -15.22 4.26 1.51
C THR A 64 -14.93 4.32 3.02
N ILE A 65 -13.75 4.86 3.39
CA ILE A 65 -13.25 4.90 4.78
C ILE A 65 -13.53 6.26 5.44
N GLY A 66 -13.94 7.26 4.65
CA GLY A 66 -14.28 8.59 5.16
C GLY A 66 -15.45 8.57 6.14
N PRO A 67 -15.66 9.64 6.93
CA PRO A 67 -16.70 9.69 7.96
C PRO A 67 -18.12 9.49 7.43
N LEU A 68 -18.34 9.81 6.16
CA LEU A 68 -19.62 9.62 5.44
C LEU A 68 -19.64 8.34 4.59
N GLY A 69 -18.56 7.56 4.61
CA GLY A 69 -18.46 6.31 3.85
C GLY A 69 -19.05 5.13 4.60
N PRO A 70 -19.38 4.03 3.89
CA PRO A 70 -20.04 2.86 4.49
C PRO A 70 -19.20 2.17 5.55
N ILE A 71 -17.87 2.18 5.43
CA ILE A 71 -16.97 1.58 6.43
C ILE A 71 -16.62 2.61 7.50
N GLY A 72 -16.37 3.86 7.11
CA GLY A 72 -15.95 4.90 8.03
C GLY A 72 -17.03 5.30 9.04
N SER A 73 -18.30 5.33 8.63
CA SER A 73 -19.44 5.59 9.53
C SER A 73 -19.58 4.49 10.59
N VAL A 74 -19.49 3.22 10.20
CA VAL A 74 -19.57 2.08 11.12
C VAL A 74 -18.42 2.11 12.14
N VAL A 75 -17.20 2.41 11.70
CA VAL A 75 -16.04 2.50 12.60
C VAL A 75 -16.16 3.72 13.53
N LEU A 76 -16.68 4.84 13.03
CA LEU A 76 -16.92 6.02 13.84
C LEU A 76 -17.97 5.77 14.93
N GLU A 77 -19.04 5.04 14.59
CA GLU A 77 -20.11 4.68 15.54
C GLU A 77 -19.64 3.65 16.59
N LEU A 78 -18.86 2.64 16.17
CA LEU A 78 -18.42 1.56 17.06
C LEU A 78 -17.23 1.94 17.94
N PHE A 79 -16.27 2.67 17.40
CA PHE A 79 -15.00 2.96 18.07
C PHE A 79 -14.77 4.43 18.39
N GLY A 80 -15.63 5.33 17.92
CA GLY A 80 -15.57 6.76 18.24
C GLY A 80 -14.37 7.51 17.66
N PHE A 81 -13.57 6.91 16.75
CA PHE A 81 -12.45 7.57 16.12
C PHE A 81 -12.57 7.64 14.59
N ARG A 82 -12.00 8.71 14.01
CA ARG A 82 -11.99 8.88 12.55
C ARG A 82 -10.80 8.16 11.95
N LEU A 83 -11.07 7.31 10.95
CA LEU A 83 -10.02 6.61 10.18
C LEU A 83 -9.28 7.52 9.20
N THR A 84 -9.88 8.65 8.80
CA THR A 84 -9.28 9.62 7.88
C THR A 84 -8.65 10.79 8.63
N MET A 85 -7.77 11.55 7.95
CA MET A 85 -7.03 12.69 8.50
C MET A 85 -6.13 12.34 9.70
N THR A 86 -5.60 11.11 9.71
CA THR A 86 -4.66 10.62 10.72
C THR A 86 -3.43 10.03 10.04
N TRP A 87 -2.32 9.94 10.75
CA TRP A 87 -1.13 9.31 10.20
C TRP A 87 -1.31 7.80 9.92
N TYR A 88 -2.22 7.14 10.64
CA TYR A 88 -2.61 5.75 10.36
C TYR A 88 -3.27 5.60 8.99
N SER A 89 -4.08 6.57 8.58
CA SER A 89 -4.71 6.53 7.24
C SER A 89 -3.69 6.60 6.12
N ALA A 90 -2.57 7.30 6.33
CA ALA A 90 -1.44 7.29 5.40
C ALA A 90 -0.85 5.87 5.24
N ILE A 91 -0.66 5.14 6.34
CA ILE A 91 -0.15 3.78 6.31
C ILE A 91 -1.09 2.86 5.53
N PHE A 92 -2.39 2.92 5.81
CA PHE A 92 -3.38 2.11 5.09
C PHE A 92 -3.45 2.45 3.60
N ALA A 93 -3.47 3.74 3.24
CA ALA A 93 -3.50 4.17 1.85
C ALA A 93 -2.25 3.68 1.09
N THR A 94 -1.06 3.88 1.67
CA THR A 94 0.20 3.41 1.10
C THR A 94 0.23 1.89 1.00
N ALA A 95 -0.22 1.17 2.04
CA ALA A 95 -0.28 -0.29 2.02
C ALA A 95 -1.19 -0.81 0.90
N ILE A 96 -2.38 -0.24 0.70
CA ILE A 96 -3.31 -0.66 -0.35
C ILE A 96 -2.72 -0.44 -1.75
N VAL A 97 -2.01 0.68 -1.96
CA VAL A 97 -1.39 0.99 -3.27
C VAL A 97 -0.16 0.10 -3.54
N THR A 98 0.60 -0.24 -2.51
CA THR A 98 1.82 -1.05 -2.66
C THR A 98 1.55 -2.56 -2.61
N PHE A 99 0.44 -2.97 -2.01
CA PHE A 99 0.04 -4.38 -1.88
C PHE A 99 0.03 -5.16 -3.20
N PRO A 100 -0.55 -4.66 -4.32
CA PRO A 100 -0.56 -5.38 -5.59
C PRO A 100 0.83 -5.71 -6.10
N LEU A 101 1.78 -4.79 -5.93
CA LEU A 101 3.16 -4.97 -6.37
C LEU A 101 3.84 -6.08 -5.57
N MET A 102 3.71 -6.03 -4.24
CA MET A 102 4.22 -7.07 -3.34
C MET A 102 3.61 -8.44 -3.66
N TYR A 103 2.28 -8.50 -3.74
CA TYR A 103 1.54 -9.71 -4.05
C TYR A 103 1.97 -10.35 -5.37
N ARG A 104 2.03 -9.58 -6.47
CA ARG A 104 2.39 -10.11 -7.80
C ARG A 104 3.82 -10.60 -7.87
N THR A 105 4.75 -9.88 -7.26
CA THR A 105 6.17 -10.26 -7.28
C THR A 105 6.42 -11.53 -6.46
N VAL A 106 5.85 -11.62 -5.25
CA VAL A 106 5.92 -12.84 -4.43
C VAL A 106 5.27 -14.02 -5.12
N ARG A 107 4.13 -13.78 -5.75
CA ARG A 107 3.43 -14.81 -6.48
C ARG A 107 4.24 -15.33 -7.68
N GLY A 108 4.86 -14.42 -8.44
CA GLY A 108 5.77 -14.84 -9.53
C GLY A 108 6.92 -15.72 -9.03
N ALA A 109 7.45 -15.44 -7.85
CA ALA A 109 8.45 -16.28 -7.21
C ALA A 109 7.90 -17.66 -6.82
N PHE A 110 6.65 -17.73 -6.34
CA PHE A 110 6.00 -19.01 -6.01
C PHE A 110 5.58 -19.80 -7.25
N ASP A 111 5.17 -19.15 -8.33
CA ASP A 111 4.86 -19.83 -9.60
C ASP A 111 6.12 -20.39 -10.27
N GLY A 112 7.31 -19.80 -10.03
CA GLY A 112 8.62 -20.31 -10.47
C GLY A 112 9.24 -21.39 -9.58
N PHE A 113 8.60 -21.73 -8.47
CA PHE A 113 9.09 -22.75 -7.53
C PHE A 113 8.87 -24.17 -8.08
N ASP A 114 9.89 -25.05 -7.91
CA ASP A 114 9.78 -26.45 -8.32
C ASP A 114 8.81 -27.23 -7.41
N HIS A 115 7.63 -27.50 -7.92
CA HIS A 115 6.60 -28.25 -7.20
C HIS A 115 6.99 -29.70 -6.88
N ASN A 116 8.00 -30.29 -7.55
CA ASN A 116 8.49 -31.63 -7.23
C ASN A 116 9.02 -31.70 -5.80
N LEU A 117 9.63 -30.62 -5.29
CA LEU A 117 10.06 -30.52 -3.89
C LEU A 117 8.87 -30.63 -2.93
N THR A 118 7.73 -30.01 -3.28
CA THR A 118 6.51 -30.11 -2.49
C THR A 118 5.97 -31.54 -2.45
N TYR A 119 5.91 -32.20 -3.61
CA TYR A 119 5.42 -33.58 -3.71
C TYR A 119 6.33 -34.56 -2.96
N SER A 120 7.64 -34.43 -3.10
CA SER A 120 8.61 -35.23 -2.35
C SER A 120 8.48 -35.05 -0.84
N ALA A 121 8.26 -33.81 -0.38
CA ALA A 121 8.05 -33.54 1.05
C ALA A 121 6.70 -34.11 1.55
N GLN A 122 5.67 -34.10 0.71
CA GLN A 122 4.37 -34.71 1.04
C GLN A 122 4.45 -36.22 1.16
N THR A 123 5.25 -36.90 0.31
CA THR A 123 5.49 -38.35 0.43
C THR A 123 6.21 -38.73 1.72
N LEU A 124 6.97 -37.81 2.31
CA LEU A 124 7.61 -37.95 3.62
C LEU A 124 6.64 -37.65 4.80
N GLY A 125 5.36 -37.36 4.51
CA GLY A 125 4.34 -37.10 5.53
C GLY A 125 4.39 -35.70 6.15
N LEU A 126 5.13 -34.74 5.55
CA LEU A 126 5.21 -33.38 6.06
C LEU A 126 3.91 -32.61 5.79
N SER A 127 3.48 -31.82 6.77
CA SER A 127 2.27 -31.00 6.64
C SER A 127 2.47 -29.85 5.64
N ASN A 128 1.41 -29.44 4.93
CA ASN A 128 1.46 -28.35 3.95
C ASN A 128 1.96 -27.02 4.54
N THR A 129 1.67 -26.76 5.82
CA THR A 129 2.15 -25.55 6.52
C THR A 129 3.64 -25.63 6.78
N TYR A 130 4.15 -26.81 7.16
CA TYR A 130 5.59 -27.03 7.34
C TYR A 130 6.34 -26.85 6.00
N ILE A 131 5.85 -27.47 4.93
CA ILE A 131 6.41 -27.35 3.57
C ILE A 131 6.47 -25.89 3.13
N PHE A 132 5.42 -25.12 3.37
CA PHE A 132 5.38 -23.71 3.04
C PHE A 132 6.51 -22.92 3.73
N TRP A 133 6.58 -22.99 5.06
CA TRP A 133 7.53 -22.18 5.83
C TRP A 133 8.97 -22.65 5.74
N HIS A 134 9.22 -23.97 5.64
CA HIS A 134 10.58 -24.54 5.69
C HIS A 134 11.17 -24.89 4.33
N ILE A 135 10.33 -25.04 3.31
CA ILE A 135 10.80 -25.42 1.96
C ILE A 135 10.50 -24.30 0.96
N MET A 136 9.24 -23.90 0.81
CA MET A 136 8.84 -22.96 -0.24
C MET A 136 9.36 -21.54 0.01
N VAL A 137 9.13 -20.96 1.19
CA VAL A 137 9.56 -19.58 1.52
C VAL A 137 11.08 -19.43 1.46
N PRO A 138 11.92 -20.32 2.03
CA PRO A 138 13.37 -20.20 1.92
C PRO A 138 13.90 -20.35 0.49
N ASN A 139 13.29 -21.19 -0.35
CA ASN A 139 13.69 -21.34 -1.74
C ASN A 139 13.27 -20.14 -2.61
N CYS A 140 12.21 -19.42 -2.24
CA CYS A 140 11.73 -18.23 -2.93
C CYS A 140 12.26 -16.92 -2.31
N LYS A 141 13.23 -16.98 -1.40
CA LYS A 141 13.73 -15.81 -0.63
C LYS A 141 14.16 -14.65 -1.50
N ASP A 142 14.83 -14.92 -2.62
CA ASP A 142 15.35 -13.87 -3.50
C ASP A 142 14.20 -13.10 -4.18
N GLY A 143 13.14 -13.79 -4.58
CA GLY A 143 11.93 -13.17 -5.11
C GLY A 143 11.15 -12.41 -4.04
N ILE A 144 11.10 -12.92 -2.81
CA ILE A 144 10.46 -12.25 -1.67
C ILE A 144 11.24 -10.98 -1.28
N LEU A 145 12.57 -11.05 -1.26
CA LEU A 145 13.42 -9.89 -1.02
C LEU A 145 13.24 -8.82 -2.11
N ALA A 146 13.26 -9.22 -3.38
CA ALA A 146 13.01 -8.32 -4.50
C ALA A 146 11.63 -7.65 -4.38
N ALA A 147 10.59 -8.40 -4.03
CA ALA A 147 9.25 -7.87 -3.79
C ALA A 147 9.24 -6.84 -2.65
N THR A 148 9.96 -7.11 -1.57
CA THR A 148 10.04 -6.22 -0.40
C THR A 148 10.73 -4.91 -0.75
N VAL A 149 11.86 -4.96 -1.46
CA VAL A 149 12.60 -3.77 -1.89
C VAL A 149 11.74 -2.93 -2.85
N LEU A 150 11.07 -3.56 -3.82
CA LEU A 150 10.18 -2.87 -4.76
C LEU A 150 8.99 -2.22 -4.04
N ALA A 151 8.34 -2.94 -3.11
CA ALA A 151 7.23 -2.41 -2.33
C ALA A 151 7.68 -1.22 -1.45
N PHE A 152 8.84 -1.31 -0.84
CA PHE A 152 9.41 -0.23 -0.03
C PHE A 152 9.74 1.01 -0.88
N ALA A 153 10.40 0.84 -2.02
CA ALA A 153 10.70 1.93 -2.95
C ALA A 153 9.42 2.60 -3.46
N ARG A 154 8.40 1.79 -3.78
CA ARG A 154 7.08 2.29 -4.20
C ARG A 154 6.37 3.05 -3.08
N ALA A 155 6.45 2.55 -1.83
CA ALA A 155 5.88 3.18 -0.65
C ALA A 155 6.52 4.54 -0.34
N LEU A 156 7.85 4.68 -0.51
CA LEU A 156 8.55 5.95 -0.36
C LEU A 156 8.09 7.02 -1.37
N GLY A 157 7.74 6.59 -2.59
CA GLY A 157 7.26 7.50 -3.65
C GLY A 157 5.76 7.77 -3.59
N GLU A 158 5.00 7.19 -2.63
CA GLU A 158 3.56 7.33 -2.58
C GLU A 158 3.15 8.63 -1.90
N TYR A 159 2.80 9.60 -2.73
CA TYR A 159 2.30 10.90 -2.28
C TYR A 159 0.81 11.09 -2.62
N GLY A 160 0.37 10.59 -3.78
CA GLY A 160 -0.94 10.91 -4.34
C GLY A 160 -2.12 10.38 -3.53
N ALA A 161 -2.14 9.07 -3.21
CA ALA A 161 -3.23 8.49 -2.41
C ALA A 161 -3.16 8.97 -0.95
N THR A 162 -1.95 9.12 -0.42
CA THR A 162 -1.71 9.58 0.94
C THR A 162 -2.28 10.97 1.17
N THR A 163 -2.01 11.94 0.31
CA THR A 163 -2.51 13.32 0.45
C THR A 163 -4.02 13.41 0.34
N MET A 164 -4.65 12.57 -0.48
CA MET A 164 -6.11 12.53 -0.61
C MET A 164 -6.80 12.04 0.67
N VAL A 165 -6.22 11.05 1.34
CA VAL A 165 -6.84 10.41 2.52
C VAL A 165 -6.47 11.13 3.82
N THR A 166 -5.25 11.66 3.92
CA THR A 166 -4.77 12.30 5.16
C THR A 166 -4.95 13.81 5.19
N GLY A 167 -5.07 14.45 4.04
CA GLY A 167 -5.03 15.91 3.96
C GLY A 167 -3.68 16.48 4.40
N TYR A 168 -3.56 17.79 4.42
CA TYR A 168 -2.38 18.49 4.93
C TYR A 168 -2.58 18.82 6.42
N ILE A 169 -1.74 18.24 7.29
CA ILE A 169 -1.70 18.59 8.70
C ILE A 169 -0.30 19.12 9.00
N PRO A 170 -0.16 20.44 9.29
CA PRO A 170 1.14 21.02 9.62
C PRO A 170 1.82 20.29 10.77
N GLY A 171 3.10 19.90 10.58
CA GLY A 171 3.91 19.25 11.60
C GLY A 171 3.69 17.75 11.81
N ARG A 172 2.76 17.09 11.10
CA ARG A 172 2.50 15.65 11.24
C ARG A 172 2.53 14.85 9.93
N LEU A 173 2.40 15.51 8.80
CA LEU A 173 2.35 14.89 7.47
C LEU A 173 3.32 15.58 6.52
N PRO A 174 3.75 14.92 5.41
CA PRO A 174 4.62 15.55 4.42
C PRO A 174 4.02 16.87 3.95
N SER A 175 4.81 17.94 3.96
CA SER A 175 4.41 19.21 3.37
C SER A 175 4.24 19.03 1.88
N PRO A 176 3.21 19.66 1.24
CA PRO A 176 3.15 19.73 -0.21
C PRO A 176 4.43 20.41 -0.73
N PRO A 177 4.89 20.07 -1.95
CA PRO A 177 5.99 20.80 -2.56
C PRO A 177 5.66 22.29 -2.53
N PRO A 178 6.66 23.17 -2.32
CA PRO A 178 6.41 24.60 -2.30
C PRO A 178 5.70 24.98 -3.59
N SER A 179 4.46 25.44 -3.44
CA SER A 179 3.75 26.02 -4.58
C SER A 179 4.63 27.16 -5.09
N THR A 180 5.08 27.07 -6.33
CA THR A 180 5.70 28.19 -7.03
C THR A 180 4.62 29.26 -7.22
N SER A 181 4.26 29.93 -6.15
CA SER A 181 3.50 31.17 -6.21
C SER A 181 4.45 32.29 -6.65
N SER A 182 5.02 32.10 -7.83
CA SER A 182 5.66 33.16 -8.58
C SER A 182 4.55 33.95 -9.29
N GLY A 183 4.25 35.10 -8.74
CA GLY A 183 3.69 36.18 -9.52
C GLY A 183 2.18 36.34 -9.59
N ALA A 184 1.57 36.79 -8.51
CA ALA A 184 0.41 37.70 -8.63
C ALA A 184 0.45 38.72 -7.48
N ARG A 185 1.49 39.51 -7.44
CA ARG A 185 1.37 40.83 -6.82
C ARG A 185 0.53 41.67 -7.78
N ALA A 186 -0.79 41.60 -7.64
CA ALA A 186 -1.66 42.62 -8.19
C ALA A 186 -1.29 43.95 -7.51
N THR A 187 -0.59 44.79 -8.23
CA THR A 187 -0.41 46.20 -7.90
C THR A 187 -1.79 46.87 -7.93
N THR A 188 -2.41 46.93 -6.79
CA THR A 188 -3.55 47.82 -6.58
C THR A 188 -3.04 49.25 -6.62
N ARG A 189 -2.98 49.85 -7.83
CA ARG A 189 -2.85 51.31 -7.98
C ARG A 189 -4.13 51.92 -7.42
N ARG A 190 -4.02 52.63 -6.31
CA ARG A 190 -5.01 53.58 -5.86
C ARG A 190 -5.08 54.72 -6.88
N PRO A 191 -6.27 55.12 -7.35
CA PRO A 191 -6.40 56.41 -8.07
C PRO A 191 -6.31 57.53 -7.02
N THR A 192 -5.32 58.39 -7.19
CA THR A 192 -5.26 59.67 -6.50
C THR A 192 -6.22 60.59 -7.22
N ASN A 193 -7.32 60.97 -6.52
CA ASN A 193 -8.15 62.10 -6.92
C ASN A 193 -7.37 63.37 -6.65
N GLY A 194 -7.15 64.16 -7.65
CA GLY A 194 -6.85 65.60 -7.64
C GLY A 194 -7.87 66.33 -8.48
#